data_6486c0a5f34d8700d2cf01963f94ea59
#
_entry.id   6486c0a5f34d8700d2cf01963f94ea59
#
_cell.length_a   1.000
_cell.length_b   1.000
_cell.length_c   1.000
_cell.angle_alpha   90.00
_cell.angle_beta   90.00
_cell.angle_gamma   90.00
#
_symmetry.space_group_name_H-M   'P 1'
#
loop_
_entity.id
_entity.type
_entity.pdbx_description
1 polymer ?
#
loop_
_entity_poly.entity_id
_entity_poly.type
_entity_poly.pdbx_seq_one_letter_code
_entity_poly.pdbx_strand_id
1 'polypeptide(L)'
;MPNGKRQMANWKTAPTIDSFAQMSVEAAHSLFRKIRFKGRAAAIARDILPEIRERLKFMSEVGLGYLQLGRGVPTLSGGEGQRIRLAAQLGSNLSGVLYILDEPTIGLHARDNEQLLAALQKLKARGNSVLVVEHDEATMRRADYIIDLGPGPGVHGG
;
A
#
# COMPACT_ATOMS: atom_id res chain seq x y z
N MET A 1 -37.98 22.00 -2.70
CA MET A 1 -36.84 22.08 -1.79
C MET A 1 -36.81 20.83 -0.93
N PRO A 2 -36.04 19.78 -1.22
CA PRO A 2 -35.96 18.63 -0.31
C PRO A 2 -34.89 18.91 0.75
N ASN A 3 -35.34 18.85 1.98
CA ASN A 3 -34.59 19.02 3.21
C ASN A 3 -33.52 17.94 3.35
N GLY A 4 -32.28 18.26 2.99
CA GLY A 4 -31.12 17.42 3.22
C GLY A 4 -30.79 17.34 4.72
N LYS A 5 -31.50 16.51 5.45
CA LYS A 5 -31.07 16.06 6.79
C LYS A 5 -29.78 15.25 6.61
N ARG A 6 -28.64 15.94 6.73
CA ARG A 6 -27.35 15.27 6.89
C ARG A 6 -27.42 14.45 8.16
N GLN A 7 -27.47 13.13 8.04
CA GLN A 7 -27.38 12.22 9.18
C GLN A 7 -26.08 12.53 9.92
N MET A 8 -26.23 13.11 11.12
CA MET A 8 -25.16 13.13 12.12
C MET A 8 -24.85 11.67 12.44
N ALA A 9 -23.61 11.26 12.30
CA ALA A 9 -23.19 9.92 12.68
C ALA A 9 -23.63 9.68 14.13
N ASN A 10 -24.56 8.74 14.31
CA ASN A 10 -25.04 8.36 15.63
C ASN A 10 -23.87 7.66 16.32
N TRP A 11 -23.32 8.25 17.39
CA TRP A 11 -22.19 7.68 18.14
C TRP A 11 -22.43 6.24 18.63
N LYS A 12 -23.71 5.84 18.80
CA LYS A 12 -24.10 4.45 19.14
C LYS A 12 -23.90 3.46 17.98
N THR A 13 -23.72 3.97 16.75
CA THR A 13 -23.43 3.17 15.53
C THR A 13 -22.09 3.52 14.93
N ALA A 14 -21.27 4.35 15.60
CA ALA A 14 -19.93 4.66 15.15
C ALA A 14 -19.05 3.39 15.21
N PRO A 15 -18.22 3.14 14.19
CA PRO A 15 -17.30 2.02 14.21
C PRO A 15 -16.39 2.09 15.42
N THR A 16 -16.25 0.99 16.14
CA THR A 16 -15.28 0.83 17.23
C THR A 16 -13.89 0.50 16.65
N ILE A 17 -12.85 0.59 17.48
CA ILE A 17 -11.51 0.20 17.05
C ILE A 17 -11.47 -1.27 16.59
N ASP A 18 -12.22 -2.15 17.23
CA ASP A 18 -12.36 -3.54 16.84
C ASP A 18 -13.02 -3.67 15.46
N SER A 19 -14.12 -2.96 15.22
CA SER A 19 -14.78 -2.97 13.91
C SER A 19 -13.89 -2.43 12.79
N PHE A 20 -13.02 -1.45 13.08
CA PHE A 20 -11.98 -1.01 12.14
C PHE A 20 -10.94 -2.09 11.87
N ALA A 21 -10.48 -2.77 12.92
CA ALA A 21 -9.50 -3.84 12.78
C ALA A 21 -10.01 -4.99 11.88
N GLN A 22 -11.32 -5.26 11.90
CA GLN A 22 -11.95 -6.27 11.05
C GLN A 22 -12.16 -5.82 9.58
N MET A 23 -12.03 -4.54 9.28
CA MET A 23 -12.17 -4.05 7.92
C MET A 23 -10.96 -4.41 7.05
N SER A 24 -11.22 -4.65 5.75
CA SER A 24 -10.15 -4.63 4.77
C SER A 24 -9.62 -3.20 4.56
N VAL A 25 -8.39 -3.10 4.08
CA VAL A 25 -7.76 -1.81 3.71
C VAL A 25 -8.66 -1.01 2.76
N GLU A 26 -9.24 -1.66 1.75
CA GLU A 26 -10.11 -1.01 0.77
C GLU A 26 -11.41 -0.49 1.41
N ALA A 27 -12.05 -1.30 2.27
CA ALA A 27 -13.25 -0.89 3.00
C ALA A 27 -12.97 0.29 3.93
N ALA A 28 -11.87 0.23 4.68
CA ALA A 28 -11.42 1.32 5.55
C ALA A 28 -11.11 2.59 4.73
N HIS A 29 -10.37 2.48 3.62
CA HIS A 29 -10.08 3.61 2.74
C HIS A 29 -11.36 4.28 2.25
N SER A 30 -12.33 3.50 1.77
CA SER A 30 -13.63 3.99 1.31
C SER A 30 -14.39 4.72 2.42
N LEU A 31 -14.35 4.20 3.65
CA LEU A 31 -15.00 4.80 4.82
C LEU A 31 -14.30 6.11 5.21
N PHE A 32 -12.98 6.11 5.36
CA PHE A 32 -12.22 7.31 5.74
C PHE A 32 -12.32 8.45 4.72
N ARG A 33 -12.53 8.16 3.44
CA ARG A 33 -12.82 9.19 2.42
C ARG A 33 -14.13 9.91 2.67
N LYS A 34 -15.13 9.24 3.25
CA LYS A 34 -16.48 9.77 3.49
C LYS A 34 -16.63 10.46 4.86
N ILE A 35 -15.81 10.11 5.84
CA ILE A 35 -15.86 10.67 7.19
C ILE A 35 -15.61 12.18 7.14
N ARG A 36 -16.45 12.91 7.86
CA ARG A 36 -16.33 14.35 8.07
C ARG A 36 -16.60 14.65 9.54
N PHE A 37 -15.73 15.41 10.16
CA PHE A 37 -15.88 15.89 11.52
C PHE A 37 -16.31 17.35 11.55
N LYS A 38 -16.91 17.78 12.66
CA LYS A 38 -17.32 19.18 12.90
C LYS A 38 -16.81 19.63 14.26
N GLY A 39 -16.74 20.97 14.44
CA GLY A 39 -16.32 21.57 15.69
C GLY A 39 -14.92 21.14 16.14
N ARG A 40 -14.72 20.91 17.43
CA ARG A 40 -13.43 20.52 18.03
C ARG A 40 -12.85 19.25 17.43
N ALA A 41 -13.68 18.27 17.09
CA ALA A 41 -13.25 17.03 16.47
C ALA A 41 -12.65 17.26 15.07
N ALA A 42 -13.14 18.24 14.31
CA ALA A 42 -12.58 18.59 13.00
C ALA A 42 -11.17 19.18 13.14
N ALA A 43 -10.91 19.98 14.17
CA ALA A 43 -9.59 20.54 14.43
C ALA A 43 -8.57 19.43 14.75
N ILE A 44 -8.95 18.43 15.56
CA ILE A 44 -8.09 17.28 15.89
C ILE A 44 -7.86 16.40 14.64
N ALA A 45 -8.91 16.14 13.87
CA ALA A 45 -8.87 15.25 12.73
C ALA A 45 -8.16 15.86 11.49
N ARG A 46 -7.95 17.17 11.45
CA ARG A 46 -7.44 17.91 10.30
C ARG A 46 -6.11 17.36 9.79
N ASP A 47 -5.21 17.07 10.72
CA ASP A 47 -3.85 16.64 10.38
C ASP A 47 -3.74 15.10 10.32
N ILE A 48 -4.55 14.38 11.10
CA ILE A 48 -4.53 12.92 11.20
C ILE A 48 -5.24 12.25 10.02
N LEU A 49 -6.39 12.77 9.60
CA LEU A 49 -7.18 12.12 8.54
C LEU A 49 -6.49 12.04 7.18
N PRO A 50 -5.79 13.08 6.70
CA PRO A 50 -5.04 13.00 5.45
C PRO A 50 -3.99 11.88 5.51
N GLU A 51 -3.24 11.77 6.61
CA GLU A 51 -2.20 10.76 6.80
C GLU A 51 -2.78 9.33 6.77
N ILE A 52 -3.89 9.09 7.49
CA ILE A 52 -4.56 7.78 7.47
C ILE A 52 -5.02 7.44 6.05
N ARG A 53 -5.64 8.40 5.34
CA ARG A 53 -6.11 8.19 3.96
C ARG A 53 -4.98 7.86 3.01
N GLU A 54 -3.86 8.55 3.15
CA GLU A 54 -2.70 8.35 2.32
C GLU A 54 -2.06 6.98 2.55
N ARG A 55 -1.89 6.57 3.81
CA ARG A 55 -1.39 5.23 4.15
C ARG A 55 -2.28 4.11 3.62
N LEU A 56 -3.61 4.23 3.80
CA LEU A 56 -4.56 3.25 3.27
C LEU A 56 -4.54 3.21 1.74
N LYS A 57 -4.38 4.37 1.09
CA LYS A 57 -4.22 4.46 -0.35
C LYS A 57 -2.96 3.72 -0.81
N PHE A 58 -1.81 3.95 -0.17
CA PHE A 58 -0.57 3.27 -0.53
C PHE A 58 -0.65 1.76 -0.32
N MET A 59 -1.28 1.30 0.76
CA MET A 59 -1.54 -0.13 0.95
C MET A 59 -2.38 -0.73 -0.19
N SER A 60 -3.39 -0.01 -0.67
CA SER A 60 -4.17 -0.43 -1.83
C SER A 60 -3.33 -0.42 -3.12
N GLU A 61 -2.48 0.58 -3.32
CA GLU A 61 -1.62 0.71 -4.49
C GLU A 61 -0.56 -0.41 -4.61
N VAL A 62 -0.17 -1.02 -3.50
CA VAL A 62 0.74 -2.18 -3.50
C VAL A 62 0.00 -3.53 -3.49
N GLY A 63 -1.30 -3.54 -3.81
CA GLY A 63 -2.09 -4.77 -3.92
C GLY A 63 -2.54 -5.36 -2.58
N LEU A 64 -2.56 -4.59 -1.49
CA LEU A 64 -2.99 -5.04 -0.16
C LEU A 64 -4.43 -4.62 0.19
N GLY A 65 -5.24 -4.24 -0.78
CA GLY A 65 -6.61 -3.79 -0.57
C GLY A 65 -7.50 -4.79 0.18
N TYR A 66 -7.26 -6.09 -0.01
CA TYR A 66 -7.98 -7.19 0.63
C TYR A 66 -7.58 -7.45 2.08
N LEU A 67 -6.40 -6.99 2.50
CA LEU A 67 -5.83 -7.31 3.80
C LEU A 67 -6.64 -6.67 4.93
N GLN A 68 -6.97 -7.43 5.97
CA GLN A 68 -7.61 -6.90 7.16
C GLN A 68 -6.63 -6.08 8.01
N LEU A 69 -7.07 -4.92 8.50
CA LEU A 69 -6.22 -4.01 9.29
C LEU A 69 -5.71 -4.63 10.60
N GLY A 70 -6.51 -5.49 11.20
CA GLY A 70 -6.16 -6.18 12.46
C GLY A 70 -5.37 -7.48 12.27
N ARG A 71 -4.96 -7.81 11.04
CA ARG A 71 -4.22 -9.05 10.80
C ARG A 71 -2.85 -9.03 11.47
N GLY A 72 -2.59 -10.03 12.31
CA GLY A 72 -1.33 -10.13 13.04
C GLY A 72 -0.12 -10.40 12.14
N VAL A 73 1.00 -9.74 12.43
CA VAL A 73 2.25 -9.87 11.65
C VAL A 73 2.69 -11.32 11.42
N PRO A 74 2.61 -12.24 12.42
CA PRO A 74 3.01 -13.65 12.22
C PRO A 74 2.17 -14.42 11.20
N THR A 75 1.01 -13.90 10.82
CA THR A 75 0.09 -14.52 9.85
C THR A 75 0.26 -14.01 8.42
N LEU A 76 1.10 -13.00 8.23
CA LEU A 76 1.39 -12.42 6.92
C LEU A 76 2.32 -13.34 6.13
N SER A 77 2.09 -13.45 4.83
CA SER A 77 3.09 -14.02 3.92
C SER A 77 4.30 -13.09 3.80
N GLY A 78 5.44 -13.64 3.37
CA GLY A 78 6.65 -12.85 3.13
C GLY A 78 6.39 -11.66 2.19
N GLY A 79 5.68 -11.91 1.08
CA GLY A 79 5.29 -10.86 0.12
C GLY A 79 4.34 -9.81 0.72
N GLU A 80 3.36 -10.20 1.54
CA GLU A 80 2.48 -9.23 2.23
C GLU A 80 3.29 -8.32 3.16
N GLY A 81 4.19 -8.89 3.97
CA GLY A 81 5.05 -8.12 4.87
C GLY A 81 5.99 -7.16 4.12
N GLN A 82 6.51 -7.58 2.98
CA GLN A 82 7.35 -6.74 2.12
C GLN A 82 6.54 -5.58 1.52
N ARG A 83 5.35 -5.83 1.01
CA ARG A 83 4.47 -4.80 0.46
C ARG A 83 3.95 -3.82 1.50
N ILE A 84 3.72 -4.24 2.75
CA ILE A 84 3.40 -3.31 3.86
C ILE A 84 4.57 -2.34 4.08
N ARG A 85 5.81 -2.84 4.10
CA ARG A 85 7.00 -1.98 4.22
C ARG A 85 7.12 -1.02 3.04
N LEU A 86 6.88 -1.50 1.82
CA LEU A 86 6.87 -0.68 0.61
C LEU A 86 5.81 0.42 0.68
N ALA A 87 4.58 0.11 1.12
CA ALA A 87 3.52 1.09 1.30
C ALA A 87 3.90 2.19 2.31
N ALA A 88 4.56 1.81 3.42
CA ALA A 88 5.08 2.76 4.40
C ALA A 88 6.14 3.70 3.80
N GLN A 89 7.00 3.18 2.92
CA GLN A 89 8.02 3.97 2.22
C GLN A 89 7.44 4.90 1.16
N LEU A 90 6.37 4.50 0.48
CA LEU A 90 5.63 5.38 -0.45
C LEU A 90 5.07 6.61 0.26
N GLY A 91 4.67 6.47 1.53
CA GLY A 91 4.23 7.57 2.38
C GLY A 91 5.37 8.45 2.91
N SER A 92 6.62 8.01 2.81
CA SER A 92 7.76 8.83 3.18
C SER A 92 8.16 9.75 2.00
N ASN A 93 8.63 10.96 2.32
CA ASN A 93 9.19 11.87 1.30
C ASN A 93 10.70 11.65 1.10
N LEU A 94 11.20 10.43 1.29
CA LEU A 94 12.60 10.11 1.14
C LEU A 94 12.99 10.07 -0.34
N SER A 95 14.18 10.60 -0.64
CA SER A 95 14.85 10.54 -1.92
C SER A 95 16.30 10.07 -1.75
N GLY A 96 16.91 9.54 -2.81
CA GLY A 96 18.28 9.02 -2.77
C GLY A 96 18.42 7.68 -2.02
N VAL A 97 17.32 6.94 -1.82
CA VAL A 97 17.31 5.63 -1.16
C VAL A 97 17.39 4.53 -2.21
N LEU A 98 18.14 3.46 -1.90
CA LEU A 98 18.11 2.21 -2.65
C LEU A 98 17.11 1.25 -2.00
N TYR A 99 16.08 0.87 -2.76
CA TYR A 99 15.11 -0.17 -2.39
C TYR A 99 15.52 -1.48 -3.04
N ILE A 100 15.63 -2.54 -2.24
CA ILE A 100 15.91 -3.90 -2.71
C ILE A 100 14.67 -4.74 -2.41
N LEU A 101 14.10 -5.32 -3.45
CA LEU A 101 12.87 -6.11 -3.40
C LEU A 101 13.15 -7.50 -3.98
N ASP A 102 12.77 -8.53 -3.25
CA ASP A 102 12.93 -9.91 -3.64
C ASP A 102 11.56 -10.50 -3.97
N GLU A 103 11.35 -10.88 -5.23
CA GLU A 103 10.11 -11.41 -5.79
C GLU A 103 8.83 -10.68 -5.32
N PRO A 104 8.74 -9.34 -5.44
CA PRO A 104 7.62 -8.58 -4.89
C PRO A 104 6.29 -8.89 -5.57
N THR A 105 6.31 -9.50 -6.76
CA THR A 105 5.11 -9.89 -7.53
C THR A 105 4.54 -11.24 -7.11
N ILE A 106 5.26 -12.02 -6.28
CA ILE A 106 4.84 -13.37 -5.91
C ILE A 106 3.46 -13.37 -5.24
N GLY A 107 2.58 -14.23 -5.73
CA GLY A 107 1.21 -14.37 -5.21
C GLY A 107 0.27 -13.22 -5.55
N LEU A 108 0.67 -12.30 -6.44
CA LEU A 108 -0.21 -11.26 -6.97
C LEU A 108 -0.98 -11.73 -8.20
N HIS A 109 -2.22 -11.25 -8.30
CA HIS A 109 -2.95 -11.32 -9.56
C HIS A 109 -2.39 -10.29 -10.55
N ALA A 110 -2.49 -10.54 -11.86
CA ALA A 110 -1.95 -9.66 -12.91
C ALA A 110 -2.33 -8.18 -12.73
N ARG A 111 -3.57 -7.90 -12.32
CA ARG A 111 -4.04 -6.53 -12.04
C ARG A 111 -3.29 -5.86 -10.89
N ASP A 112 -2.99 -6.61 -9.84
CA ASP A 112 -2.30 -6.08 -8.65
C ASP A 112 -0.80 -5.89 -8.95
N ASN A 113 -0.26 -6.70 -9.85
CA ASN A 113 1.09 -6.54 -10.41
C ASN A 113 1.26 -5.17 -11.08
N GLU A 114 0.31 -4.77 -11.90
CA GLU A 114 0.32 -3.45 -12.53
C GLU A 114 0.33 -2.30 -11.51
N GLN A 115 -0.44 -2.43 -10.43
CA GLN A 115 -0.47 -1.44 -9.36
C GLN A 115 0.87 -1.37 -8.61
N LEU A 116 1.46 -2.52 -8.30
CA LEU A 116 2.78 -2.60 -7.68
C LEU A 116 3.84 -1.94 -8.55
N LEU A 117 3.89 -2.26 -9.84
CA LEU A 117 4.86 -1.69 -10.78
C LEU A 117 4.69 -0.16 -10.90
N ALA A 118 3.45 0.33 -10.93
CA ALA A 118 3.18 1.77 -10.90
C ALA A 118 3.68 2.42 -9.60
N ALA A 119 3.56 1.74 -8.45
CA ALA A 119 4.08 2.21 -7.17
C ALA A 119 5.62 2.29 -7.17
N LEU A 120 6.31 1.29 -7.73
CA LEU A 120 7.77 1.28 -7.88
C LEU A 120 8.25 2.42 -8.79
N GLN A 121 7.54 2.68 -9.90
CA GLN A 121 7.85 3.81 -10.77
C GLN A 121 7.68 5.16 -10.04
N LYS A 122 6.70 5.30 -9.16
CA LYS A 122 6.56 6.51 -8.33
C LYS A 122 7.74 6.70 -7.38
N LEU A 123 8.25 5.63 -6.76
CA LEU A 123 9.46 5.69 -5.92
C LEU A 123 10.67 6.14 -6.73
N LYS A 124 10.88 5.58 -7.91
CA LYS A 124 11.96 5.95 -8.83
C LYS A 124 11.84 7.43 -9.24
N ALA A 125 10.65 7.90 -9.60
CA ALA A 125 10.42 9.28 -10.00
C ALA A 125 10.71 10.31 -8.90
N ARG A 126 10.79 9.89 -7.63
CA ARG A 126 11.21 10.70 -6.48
C ARG A 126 12.73 10.74 -6.28
N GLY A 127 13.52 10.23 -7.22
CA GLY A 127 14.98 10.20 -7.14
C GLY A 127 15.54 9.03 -6.34
N ASN A 128 14.79 7.94 -6.20
CA ASN A 128 15.26 6.71 -5.57
C ASN A 128 15.73 5.70 -6.62
N SER A 129 16.55 4.75 -6.20
CA SER A 129 16.92 3.56 -6.96
C SER A 129 16.12 2.37 -6.48
N VAL A 130 15.68 1.53 -7.42
CA VAL A 130 14.93 0.30 -7.11
C VAL A 130 15.61 -0.88 -7.78
N LEU A 131 16.09 -1.82 -6.99
CA LEU A 131 16.64 -3.10 -7.42
C LEU A 131 15.59 -4.19 -7.13
N VAL A 132 15.22 -4.94 -8.16
CA VAL A 132 14.20 -5.99 -8.03
C VAL A 132 14.81 -7.31 -8.49
N VAL A 133 14.72 -8.33 -7.66
CA VAL A 133 14.99 -9.72 -8.05
C VAL A 133 13.66 -10.29 -8.52
N GLU A 134 13.57 -10.67 -9.79
CA GLU A 134 12.31 -11.11 -10.40
C GLU A 134 12.52 -12.09 -11.53
N HIS A 135 11.48 -12.89 -11.79
CA HIS A 135 11.40 -13.80 -12.94
C HIS A 135 10.14 -13.54 -13.80
N ASP A 136 9.29 -12.59 -13.38
CA ASP A 136 8.11 -12.17 -14.13
C ASP A 136 8.50 -11.29 -15.33
N GLU A 137 8.15 -11.75 -16.54
CA GLU A 137 8.50 -11.07 -17.79
C GLU A 137 7.95 -9.65 -17.88
N ALA A 138 6.72 -9.42 -17.39
CA ALA A 138 6.09 -8.10 -17.43
C ALA A 138 6.84 -7.09 -16.57
N THR A 139 7.36 -7.52 -15.43
CA THR A 139 8.21 -6.71 -14.54
C THR A 139 9.56 -6.43 -15.18
N MET A 140 10.22 -7.45 -15.74
CA MET A 140 11.51 -7.30 -16.44
C MET A 140 11.42 -6.30 -17.60
N ARG A 141 10.37 -6.36 -18.41
CA ARG A 141 10.16 -5.42 -19.55
C ARG A 141 9.99 -3.96 -19.13
N ARG A 142 9.72 -3.67 -17.85
CA ARG A 142 9.57 -2.30 -17.29
C ARG A 142 10.85 -1.79 -16.63
N ALA A 143 11.88 -2.63 -16.53
CA ALA A 143 13.17 -2.22 -15.99
C ALA A 143 13.91 -1.29 -16.95
N ASP A 144 14.69 -0.36 -16.41
CA ASP A 144 15.62 0.46 -17.22
C ASP A 144 16.87 -0.35 -17.60
N TYR A 145 17.28 -1.24 -16.68
CA TYR A 145 18.44 -2.12 -16.84
C TYR A 145 18.07 -3.51 -16.34
N ILE A 146 18.53 -4.53 -17.02
CA ILE A 146 18.40 -5.92 -16.61
C ILE A 146 19.81 -6.46 -16.38
N ILE A 147 20.02 -7.11 -15.24
CA ILE A 147 21.25 -7.83 -14.90
C ILE A 147 20.88 -9.31 -14.87
N ASP A 148 21.40 -10.06 -15.81
CA ASP A 148 21.22 -11.51 -15.89
C ASP A 148 22.44 -12.21 -15.29
N LEU A 149 22.20 -13.09 -14.32
CA LEU A 149 23.23 -13.89 -13.65
C LEU A 149 23.14 -15.34 -14.14
N GLY A 150 23.84 -15.65 -15.18
CA GLY A 150 23.84 -16.96 -15.82
C GLY A 150 25.09 -17.21 -16.64
N PRO A 151 25.25 -18.35 -17.34
CA PRO A 151 24.40 -19.55 -17.29
C PRO A 151 24.69 -20.40 -16.04
N GLY A 152 23.64 -20.98 -15.45
CA GLY A 152 23.72 -21.88 -14.31
C GLY A 152 23.70 -21.18 -12.94
N PRO A 153 23.27 -21.88 -11.89
CA PRO A 153 23.17 -21.33 -10.53
C PRO A 153 24.48 -21.48 -9.73
N GLY A 154 24.65 -20.64 -8.70
CA GLY A 154 25.70 -20.77 -7.70
C GLY A 154 27.12 -20.61 -8.24
N VAL A 155 28.03 -21.48 -7.83
CA VAL A 155 29.47 -21.41 -8.15
C VAL A 155 29.74 -21.54 -9.65
N HIS A 156 28.81 -22.10 -10.42
CA HIS A 156 28.87 -22.27 -11.86
C HIS A 156 28.07 -21.26 -12.66
N GLY A 157 27.46 -20.28 -11.93
CA GLY A 157 26.65 -19.22 -12.51
C GLY A 157 27.46 -17.96 -12.84
N GLY A 158 26.89 -17.14 -13.66
CA GLY A 158 27.42 -15.82 -13.96
C GLY A 158 28.17 -15.66 -15.21
#